data_942cf91f31bc8265c37af12963cf1917
#
_entry.id   942cf91f31bc8265c37af12963cf1917
#
_cell.length_a   1.000
_cell.length_b   1.000
_cell.length_c   1.000
_cell.angle_alpha   90.00
_cell.angle_beta   90.00
_cell.angle_gamma   90.00
#
_symmetry.space_group_name_H-M   'P 1'
#
loop_
_entity.id
_entity.type
_entity.pdbx_description
1 polymer ?
#
loop_
_entity_poly.entity_id
_entity_poly.type
_entity_poly.pdbx_seq_one_letter_code
_entity_poly.pdbx_strand_id
1 'polypeptide(L)'
;MNFYSLIEDTVREYPKNVAVKLPDNTRITYEELSRQVSRYVNALTELEVQRGAKIIAQVEKSLPSLYLYLACLKAGFVFVPLNTAYRSEELKYFIEDAKPALVVVDSANLLMVSELVDASGNAHTRAISGSQPGALDTVAQTMADTSPVASVNENDVATIIYTSGTTGRSKGAMVSHRNLISNVRSLTKLWAFTDTDTLIHALPIFHVHGLFVANHCALTAGATMIWLSKFEEAKVIDALGSGTVMMGVPTFYTRLLAMTAFTAEVCRSMRLFISGSAPLLAETHESFEARVGHRILERYGMSEAGMITSNPYEGIRKPGTVGKPLPDVELRLVGDDGEACPPGEKGHIQIKGPNVFLGYLNLPDKTRQEFTEDGWFKTGDIGELDDDQYVSIVGRSKDLIITGGYNVYPKEIETVIDEDERVVESAVFGIADPDFGEAVTAAVVLVDGAVFDQGAFIVGLKERLASYKVPKEIHVVPALPRNAMGKVQKSLLRDTFQSSEQVNKL
;
A
#
# COMPACT_ATOMS: atom_id res chain seq x y z
N MET A 1 -2.26 10.38 -22.75
CA MET A 1 -1.13 9.43 -22.94
C MET A 1 -1.42 8.15 -22.19
N ASN A 2 -1.23 6.98 -22.83
CA ASN A 2 -1.35 5.69 -22.15
C ASN A 2 -0.11 5.45 -21.26
N PHE A 3 -0.31 4.99 -20.02
CA PHE A 3 0.81 4.66 -19.12
C PHE A 3 1.77 3.62 -19.73
N TYR A 4 1.23 2.59 -20.41
CA TYR A 4 2.05 1.53 -21.02
C TYR A 4 3.03 2.07 -22.09
N SER A 5 2.78 3.25 -22.65
CA SER A 5 3.73 3.87 -23.59
C SER A 5 5.12 4.09 -22.98
N LEU A 6 5.21 4.35 -21.67
CA LEU A 6 6.50 4.47 -20.98
C LEU A 6 7.25 3.13 -20.96
N ILE A 7 6.52 2.03 -20.75
CA ILE A 7 7.10 0.68 -20.78
C ILE A 7 7.48 0.30 -22.22
N GLU A 8 6.67 0.66 -23.20
CA GLU A 8 6.95 0.43 -24.62
C GLU A 8 8.26 1.14 -25.06
N ASP A 9 8.47 2.37 -24.59
CA ASP A 9 9.73 3.11 -24.84
C ASP A 9 10.93 2.37 -24.21
N THR A 10 10.77 1.87 -22.97
CA THR A 10 11.79 1.06 -22.29
C THR A 10 12.07 -0.26 -23.04
N VAL A 11 11.04 -0.93 -23.55
CA VAL A 11 11.20 -2.15 -24.38
C VAL A 11 12.02 -1.86 -25.65
N ARG A 12 11.82 -0.70 -26.28
CA ARG A 12 12.59 -0.30 -27.46
C ARG A 12 14.06 0.01 -27.13
N GLU A 13 14.29 0.63 -25.96
CA GLU A 13 15.63 1.03 -25.55
C GLU A 13 16.45 -0.15 -25.02
N TYR A 14 15.80 -1.03 -24.22
CA TYR A 14 16.45 -2.15 -23.51
C TYR A 14 15.82 -3.52 -23.82
N PRO A 15 15.60 -3.94 -25.08
CA PRO A 15 14.83 -5.15 -25.42
C PRO A 15 15.41 -6.42 -24.81
N LYS A 16 16.73 -6.50 -24.66
CA LYS A 16 17.46 -7.68 -24.16
C LYS A 16 17.74 -7.68 -22.67
N ASN A 17 17.49 -6.55 -21.97
CA ASN A 17 17.61 -6.53 -20.53
C ASN A 17 16.59 -7.48 -19.91
N VAL A 18 16.96 -8.08 -18.79
CA VAL A 18 16.06 -8.95 -18.03
C VAL A 18 15.08 -8.08 -17.27
N ALA A 19 13.79 -8.15 -17.60
CA ALA A 19 12.73 -7.48 -16.87
C ALA A 19 12.37 -8.22 -15.58
N VAL A 20 12.30 -9.56 -15.65
CA VAL A 20 11.90 -10.39 -14.50
C VAL A 20 12.83 -11.61 -14.40
N LYS A 21 13.32 -11.88 -13.18
CA LYS A 21 14.06 -13.09 -12.80
C LYS A 21 13.27 -13.83 -11.73
N LEU A 22 12.95 -15.10 -11.97
CA LEU A 22 12.30 -15.98 -11.00
C LEU A 22 13.31 -16.72 -10.11
N PRO A 23 12.87 -17.28 -8.96
CA PRO A 23 13.76 -18.07 -8.07
C PRO A 23 14.38 -19.31 -8.70
N ASP A 24 13.73 -19.90 -9.71
CA ASP A 24 14.24 -21.03 -10.49
C ASP A 24 15.26 -20.64 -11.57
N ASN A 25 15.70 -19.38 -11.58
CA ASN A 25 16.55 -18.72 -12.57
C ASN A 25 15.91 -18.51 -13.96
N THR A 26 14.62 -18.76 -14.14
CA THR A 26 13.91 -18.31 -15.35
C THR A 26 14.06 -16.79 -15.49
N ARG A 27 14.41 -16.34 -16.69
CA ARG A 27 14.61 -14.92 -17.02
C ARG A 27 13.67 -14.55 -18.15
N ILE A 28 12.97 -13.43 -17.99
CA ILE A 28 12.11 -12.86 -19.00
C ILE A 28 12.70 -11.51 -19.39
N THR A 29 13.07 -11.35 -20.65
CA THR A 29 13.56 -10.08 -21.18
C THR A 29 12.42 -9.08 -21.39
N TYR A 30 12.74 -7.80 -21.57
CA TYR A 30 11.75 -6.78 -21.90
C TYR A 30 11.02 -7.07 -23.21
N GLU A 31 11.72 -7.62 -24.21
CA GLU A 31 11.12 -8.05 -25.48
C GLU A 31 10.13 -9.20 -25.25
N GLU A 32 10.52 -10.23 -24.49
CA GLU A 32 9.63 -11.37 -24.15
C GLU A 32 8.44 -10.92 -23.30
N LEU A 33 8.65 -10.02 -22.34
CA LEU A 33 7.56 -9.42 -21.55
C LEU A 33 6.55 -8.74 -22.48
N SER A 34 7.01 -7.91 -23.42
CA SER A 34 6.14 -7.20 -24.37
C SER A 34 5.36 -8.16 -25.27
N ARG A 35 5.98 -9.26 -25.72
CA ARG A 35 5.32 -10.30 -26.49
C ARG A 35 4.22 -11.00 -25.67
N GLN A 36 4.52 -11.40 -24.45
CA GLN A 36 3.53 -12.04 -23.57
C GLN A 36 2.37 -11.08 -23.26
N VAL A 37 2.66 -9.82 -22.96
CA VAL A 37 1.62 -8.78 -22.76
C VAL A 37 0.74 -8.65 -24.00
N SER A 38 1.31 -8.66 -25.20
CA SER A 38 0.55 -8.56 -26.45
C SER A 38 -0.36 -9.78 -26.67
N ARG A 39 0.09 -10.99 -26.32
CA ARG A 39 -0.75 -12.20 -26.35
C ARG A 39 -1.96 -12.07 -25.44
N TYR A 40 -1.79 -11.52 -24.22
CA TYR A 40 -2.88 -11.26 -23.29
C TYR A 40 -3.83 -10.18 -23.80
N VAL A 41 -3.33 -9.10 -24.43
CA VAL A 41 -4.17 -8.08 -25.09
C VAL A 41 -5.07 -8.75 -26.14
N ASN A 42 -4.49 -9.59 -27.01
CA ASN A 42 -5.24 -10.26 -28.07
C ASN A 42 -6.23 -11.28 -27.52
N ALA A 43 -5.89 -12.02 -26.47
CA ALA A 43 -6.81 -12.94 -25.78
C ALA A 43 -8.01 -12.21 -25.16
N LEU A 44 -7.78 -11.07 -24.50
CA LEU A 44 -8.87 -10.25 -23.94
C LEU A 44 -9.75 -9.65 -25.04
N THR A 45 -9.17 -9.30 -26.19
CA THR A 45 -9.90 -8.81 -27.36
C THR A 45 -10.76 -9.92 -28.00
N GLU A 46 -10.23 -11.13 -28.10
CA GLU A 46 -10.98 -12.32 -28.58
C GLU A 46 -12.15 -12.66 -27.63
N LEU A 47 -12.00 -12.39 -26.34
CA LEU A 47 -13.07 -12.46 -25.35
C LEU A 47 -14.04 -11.25 -25.42
N GLU A 48 -13.96 -10.43 -26.46
CA GLU A 48 -14.82 -9.27 -26.73
C GLU A 48 -14.84 -8.21 -25.61
N VAL A 49 -13.78 -8.14 -24.79
CA VAL A 49 -13.66 -7.09 -23.78
C VAL A 49 -13.47 -5.74 -24.46
N GLN A 50 -14.37 -4.81 -24.18
CA GLN A 50 -14.38 -3.48 -24.80
C GLN A 50 -13.43 -2.54 -24.07
N ARG A 51 -12.86 -1.57 -24.80
CA ARG A 51 -12.04 -0.51 -24.17
C ARG A 51 -12.80 0.20 -23.04
N GLY A 52 -12.13 0.47 -21.94
CA GLY A 52 -12.71 1.07 -20.73
C GLY A 52 -13.51 0.09 -19.88
N ALA A 53 -13.71 -1.15 -20.35
CA ALA A 53 -14.35 -2.16 -19.53
C ALA A 53 -13.44 -2.57 -18.36
N LYS A 54 -14.07 -2.89 -17.23
CA LYS A 54 -13.37 -3.28 -16.00
C LYS A 54 -13.10 -4.79 -16.01
N ILE A 55 -11.89 -5.16 -15.62
CA ILE A 55 -11.45 -6.55 -15.45
C ILE A 55 -11.05 -6.70 -13.98
N ILE A 56 -11.81 -7.48 -13.22
CA ILE A 56 -11.45 -7.89 -11.88
C ILE A 56 -10.41 -9.03 -11.98
N ALA A 57 -9.35 -8.94 -11.17
CA ALA A 57 -8.35 -9.99 -11.04
C ALA A 57 -8.14 -10.34 -9.56
N GLN A 58 -8.57 -11.56 -9.18
CA GLN A 58 -8.27 -12.17 -7.88
C GLN A 58 -7.42 -13.41 -8.10
N VAL A 59 -6.16 -13.17 -8.39
CA VAL A 59 -5.17 -14.21 -8.76
C VAL A 59 -3.88 -14.03 -7.97
N GLU A 60 -3.22 -15.14 -7.70
CA GLU A 60 -1.93 -15.14 -7.03
C GLU A 60 -0.86 -14.42 -7.87
N LYS A 61 0.12 -13.86 -7.16
CA LYS A 61 1.26 -13.16 -7.77
C LYS A 61 2.09 -14.13 -8.61
N SER A 62 2.08 -13.94 -9.92
CA SER A 62 2.73 -14.77 -10.92
C SER A 62 3.11 -13.94 -12.16
N LEU A 63 3.82 -14.53 -13.13
CA LEU A 63 4.04 -13.89 -14.43
C LEU A 63 2.71 -13.67 -15.19
N PRO A 64 1.80 -14.64 -15.27
CA PRO A 64 0.47 -14.42 -15.86
C PRO A 64 -0.28 -13.23 -15.26
N SER A 65 -0.25 -13.05 -13.94
CA SER A 65 -0.92 -11.90 -13.32
C SER A 65 -0.26 -10.55 -13.66
N LEU A 66 1.07 -10.52 -13.82
CA LEU A 66 1.78 -9.34 -14.32
C LEU A 66 1.43 -9.05 -15.79
N TYR A 67 1.39 -10.08 -16.65
CA TYR A 67 1.01 -9.92 -18.06
C TYR A 67 -0.43 -9.41 -18.19
N LEU A 68 -1.35 -9.94 -17.41
CA LEU A 68 -2.76 -9.48 -17.37
C LEU A 68 -2.85 -8.00 -17.00
N TYR A 69 -2.17 -7.59 -15.93
CA TYR A 69 -2.13 -6.19 -15.51
C TYR A 69 -1.62 -5.27 -16.63
N LEU A 70 -0.46 -5.60 -17.18
CA LEU A 70 0.16 -4.80 -18.23
C LEU A 70 -0.66 -4.80 -19.52
N ALA A 71 -1.33 -5.91 -19.84
CA ALA A 71 -2.25 -5.99 -20.97
C ALA A 71 -3.46 -5.07 -20.81
N CYS A 72 -4.02 -4.99 -19.60
CA CYS A 72 -5.10 -4.05 -19.32
C CYS A 72 -4.66 -2.61 -19.57
N LEU A 73 -3.49 -2.22 -19.10
CA LEU A 73 -2.95 -0.88 -19.35
C LEU A 73 -2.73 -0.64 -20.86
N LYS A 74 -2.08 -1.61 -21.54
CA LYS A 74 -1.75 -1.50 -22.98
C LYS A 74 -2.99 -1.34 -23.85
N ALA A 75 -4.04 -2.09 -23.55
CA ALA A 75 -5.29 -2.10 -24.32
C ALA A 75 -6.29 -1.01 -23.90
N GLY A 76 -6.04 -0.31 -22.79
CA GLY A 76 -6.97 0.69 -22.25
C GLY A 76 -8.20 0.06 -21.57
N PHE A 77 -8.05 -1.12 -20.96
CA PHE A 77 -9.00 -1.71 -20.02
C PHE A 77 -8.73 -1.19 -18.61
N VAL A 78 -9.74 -1.24 -17.75
CA VAL A 78 -9.62 -0.83 -16.36
C VAL A 78 -9.31 -2.05 -15.50
N PHE A 79 -8.12 -2.10 -14.93
CA PHE A 79 -7.69 -3.20 -14.06
C PHE A 79 -8.19 -3.02 -12.64
N VAL A 80 -8.79 -4.05 -12.05
CA VAL A 80 -9.34 -4.04 -10.69
C VAL A 80 -8.73 -5.21 -9.91
N PRO A 81 -7.56 -5.01 -9.28
CA PRO A 81 -6.92 -6.06 -8.48
C PRO A 81 -7.65 -6.25 -7.17
N LEU A 82 -7.88 -7.50 -6.79
CA LEU A 82 -8.46 -7.87 -5.50
C LEU A 82 -7.50 -8.76 -4.72
N ASN A 83 -7.56 -8.62 -3.40
CA ASN A 83 -6.82 -9.48 -2.48
C ASN A 83 -7.33 -10.94 -2.62
N THR A 84 -6.41 -11.88 -2.78
CA THR A 84 -6.73 -13.32 -2.87
C THR A 84 -7.37 -13.89 -1.60
N ALA A 85 -7.23 -13.20 -0.47
CA ALA A 85 -7.87 -13.56 0.79
C ALA A 85 -9.37 -13.23 0.87
N TYR A 86 -9.90 -12.38 -0.04
CA TYR A 86 -11.33 -12.03 -0.05
C TYR A 86 -12.21 -13.25 -0.33
N ARG A 87 -13.32 -13.34 0.39
CA ARG A 87 -14.30 -14.43 0.32
C ARG A 87 -15.53 -14.07 -0.52
N SER A 88 -16.45 -15.01 -0.66
CA SER A 88 -17.63 -14.89 -1.53
C SER A 88 -18.45 -13.61 -1.28
N GLU A 89 -18.71 -13.24 -0.04
CA GLU A 89 -19.50 -12.03 0.27
C GLU A 89 -18.82 -10.74 -0.16
N GLU A 90 -17.50 -10.67 0.03
CA GLU A 90 -16.70 -9.51 -0.42
C GLU A 90 -16.63 -9.46 -1.94
N LEU A 91 -16.40 -10.61 -2.58
CA LEU A 91 -16.37 -10.72 -4.05
C LEU A 91 -17.70 -10.34 -4.68
N LYS A 92 -18.81 -10.78 -4.09
CA LYS A 92 -20.16 -10.39 -4.51
C LYS A 92 -20.29 -8.87 -4.55
N TYR A 93 -19.89 -8.20 -3.47
CA TYR A 93 -19.92 -6.74 -3.40
C TYR A 93 -19.08 -6.08 -4.50
N PHE A 94 -17.85 -6.54 -4.74
CA PHE A 94 -16.98 -5.95 -5.76
C PHE A 94 -17.51 -6.20 -7.19
N ILE A 95 -18.10 -7.36 -7.46
CA ILE A 95 -18.72 -7.67 -8.77
C ILE A 95 -19.94 -6.77 -9.01
N GLU A 96 -20.79 -6.60 -8.00
CA GLU A 96 -21.98 -5.75 -8.07
C GLU A 96 -21.62 -4.25 -8.23
N ASP A 97 -20.61 -3.77 -7.51
CA ASP A 97 -20.18 -2.37 -7.54
C ASP A 97 -19.38 -2.03 -8.80
N ALA A 98 -18.38 -2.84 -9.15
CA ALA A 98 -17.54 -2.60 -10.31
C ALA A 98 -18.26 -2.92 -11.63
N LYS A 99 -19.17 -3.88 -11.67
CA LYS A 99 -19.81 -4.39 -12.90
C LYS A 99 -18.77 -4.69 -13.99
N PRO A 100 -17.84 -5.63 -13.75
CA PRO A 100 -16.77 -5.94 -14.69
C PRO A 100 -17.29 -6.67 -15.94
N ALA A 101 -16.58 -6.55 -17.04
CA ALA A 101 -16.81 -7.42 -18.21
C ALA A 101 -16.21 -8.82 -18.00
N LEU A 102 -15.15 -8.91 -17.20
CA LEU A 102 -14.46 -10.16 -16.95
C LEU A 102 -13.98 -10.21 -15.49
N VAL A 103 -14.11 -11.40 -14.88
CA VAL A 103 -13.52 -11.72 -13.58
C VAL A 103 -12.51 -12.86 -13.78
N VAL A 104 -11.24 -12.57 -13.56
CA VAL A 104 -10.14 -13.55 -13.66
C VAL A 104 -9.79 -14.00 -12.24
N VAL A 105 -9.84 -15.31 -12.02
CA VAL A 105 -9.61 -15.93 -10.71
C VAL A 105 -8.69 -17.14 -10.81
N ASP A 106 -8.15 -17.56 -9.68
CA ASP A 106 -7.49 -18.85 -9.61
C ASP A 106 -8.50 -19.99 -9.78
N SER A 107 -8.05 -21.09 -10.39
CA SER A 107 -8.91 -22.22 -10.77
C SER A 107 -9.76 -22.77 -9.63
N ALA A 108 -9.22 -22.76 -8.41
CA ALA A 108 -9.92 -23.23 -7.23
C ALA A 108 -11.19 -22.42 -6.89
N ASN A 109 -11.23 -21.15 -7.32
CA ASN A 109 -12.33 -20.23 -7.03
C ASN A 109 -13.31 -20.07 -8.21
N LEU A 110 -13.02 -20.68 -9.37
CA LEU A 110 -13.78 -20.43 -10.60
C LEU A 110 -15.27 -20.77 -10.47
N LEU A 111 -15.60 -21.93 -9.87
CA LEU A 111 -16.99 -22.34 -9.70
C LEU A 111 -17.77 -21.34 -8.82
N MET A 112 -17.26 -21.03 -7.67
CA MET A 112 -17.86 -20.08 -6.72
C MET A 112 -18.05 -18.70 -7.37
N VAL A 113 -17.03 -18.20 -8.10
CA VAL A 113 -17.12 -16.90 -8.76
C VAL A 113 -18.08 -16.92 -9.94
N SER A 114 -18.17 -18.03 -10.70
CA SER A 114 -19.16 -18.16 -11.76
C SER A 114 -20.60 -18.07 -11.22
N GLU A 115 -20.87 -18.72 -10.09
CA GLU A 115 -22.19 -18.62 -9.41
C GLU A 115 -22.49 -17.17 -8.96
N LEU A 116 -21.49 -16.44 -8.43
CA LEU A 116 -21.64 -15.04 -8.04
C LEU A 116 -21.91 -14.13 -9.26
N VAL A 117 -21.21 -14.37 -10.37
CA VAL A 117 -21.41 -13.65 -11.63
C VAL A 117 -22.81 -13.88 -12.16
N ASP A 118 -23.28 -15.12 -12.22
CA ASP A 118 -24.64 -15.46 -12.67
C ASP A 118 -25.70 -14.82 -11.78
N ALA A 119 -25.51 -14.88 -10.46
CA ALA A 119 -26.40 -14.27 -9.48
C ALA A 119 -26.44 -12.73 -9.55
N SER A 120 -25.39 -12.08 -10.06
CA SER A 120 -25.31 -10.62 -10.20
C SER A 120 -26.30 -10.08 -11.26
N GLY A 121 -26.82 -10.94 -12.13
CA GLY A 121 -27.72 -10.56 -13.23
C GLY A 121 -27.06 -9.71 -14.30
N ASN A 122 -25.75 -9.52 -14.27
CA ASN A 122 -25.01 -8.77 -15.29
C ASN A 122 -24.64 -9.70 -16.45
N ALA A 123 -25.50 -9.76 -17.48
CA ALA A 123 -25.36 -10.63 -18.64
C ALA A 123 -24.02 -10.46 -19.41
N HIS A 124 -23.30 -9.37 -19.17
CA HIS A 124 -22.03 -9.10 -19.85
C HIS A 124 -20.80 -9.52 -19.01
N THR A 125 -20.98 -9.90 -17.73
CA THR A 125 -19.87 -10.36 -16.88
C THR A 125 -19.62 -11.84 -17.11
N ARG A 126 -18.35 -12.21 -17.26
CA ARG A 126 -17.90 -13.60 -17.38
C ARG A 126 -16.82 -13.90 -16.35
N ALA A 127 -16.79 -15.10 -15.83
CA ALA A 127 -15.71 -15.61 -15.01
C ALA A 127 -14.79 -16.52 -15.83
N ILE A 128 -13.47 -16.41 -15.62
CA ILE A 128 -12.47 -17.25 -16.27
C ILE A 128 -11.34 -17.59 -15.31
N SER A 129 -10.81 -18.83 -15.41
CA SER A 129 -9.59 -19.19 -14.67
C SER A 129 -8.34 -18.54 -15.30
N GLY A 130 -7.39 -18.13 -14.46
CA GLY A 130 -6.09 -17.65 -14.90
C GLY A 130 -5.16 -18.76 -15.42
N SER A 131 -5.30 -20.03 -14.99
CA SER A 131 -4.22 -21.04 -15.11
C SER A 131 -4.68 -22.51 -15.30
N GLN A 132 -5.59 -22.81 -16.24
CA GLN A 132 -6.00 -24.19 -16.59
C GLN A 132 -6.28 -24.32 -18.10
N PRO A 133 -6.45 -25.55 -18.67
CA PRO A 133 -6.91 -25.71 -20.04
C PRO A 133 -8.20 -24.94 -20.31
N GLY A 134 -8.18 -24.05 -21.30
CA GLY A 134 -9.26 -23.08 -21.56
C GLY A 134 -9.20 -21.80 -20.71
N ALA A 135 -8.24 -21.70 -19.81
CA ALA A 135 -7.94 -20.53 -19.03
C ALA A 135 -7.34 -19.38 -19.87
N LEU A 136 -7.36 -18.18 -19.32
CA LEU A 136 -6.87 -16.98 -20.03
C LEU A 136 -5.43 -17.12 -20.53
N ASP A 137 -4.52 -17.67 -19.71
CA ASP A 137 -3.12 -17.84 -20.12
C ASP A 137 -2.96 -18.87 -21.22
N THR A 138 -3.74 -19.96 -21.22
CA THR A 138 -3.75 -20.97 -22.29
C THR A 138 -4.25 -20.37 -23.60
N VAL A 139 -5.33 -19.59 -23.55
CA VAL A 139 -5.82 -18.85 -24.71
C VAL A 139 -4.76 -17.86 -25.20
N ALA A 140 -4.14 -17.10 -24.30
CA ALA A 140 -3.10 -16.13 -24.63
C ALA A 140 -1.93 -16.76 -25.39
N GLN A 141 -1.49 -17.99 -25.03
CA GLN A 141 -0.40 -18.68 -25.74
C GLN A 141 -0.70 -18.99 -27.21
N THR A 142 -1.95 -19.03 -27.62
CA THR A 142 -2.33 -19.25 -29.02
C THR A 142 -2.47 -17.93 -29.82
N MET A 143 -2.40 -16.79 -29.16
CA MET A 143 -2.60 -15.48 -29.78
C MET A 143 -1.32 -14.91 -30.38
N ALA A 144 -1.48 -13.95 -31.31
CA ALA A 144 -0.37 -13.17 -31.84
C ALA A 144 0.39 -12.44 -30.71
N ASP A 145 1.69 -12.37 -30.81
CA ASP A 145 2.60 -11.77 -29.81
C ASP A 145 2.90 -10.29 -30.06
N THR A 146 2.12 -9.66 -30.91
CA THR A 146 2.17 -8.24 -31.23
C THR A 146 0.80 -7.60 -31.10
N SER A 147 0.74 -6.42 -30.51
CA SER A 147 -0.46 -5.60 -30.41
C SER A 147 -0.11 -4.13 -30.28
N PRO A 148 -0.92 -3.20 -30.78
CA PRO A 148 -0.67 -1.77 -30.60
C PRO A 148 -0.96 -1.35 -29.17
N VAL A 149 -0.32 -0.26 -28.72
CA VAL A 149 -0.72 0.45 -27.51
C VAL A 149 -1.97 1.27 -27.82
N ALA A 150 -3.04 1.05 -27.06
CA ALA A 150 -4.28 1.77 -27.26
C ALA A 150 -4.11 3.29 -27.03
N SER A 151 -4.71 4.08 -27.92
CA SER A 151 -4.82 5.52 -27.70
C SER A 151 -5.89 5.78 -26.64
N VAL A 152 -5.52 6.36 -25.51
CA VAL A 152 -6.40 6.72 -24.41
C VAL A 152 -6.22 8.19 -24.06
N ASN A 153 -7.23 8.79 -23.41
CA ASN A 153 -7.06 10.08 -22.76
C ASN A 153 -6.26 9.84 -21.45
N GLU A 154 -5.40 10.77 -21.09
CA GLU A 154 -4.61 10.62 -19.85
C GLU A 154 -5.46 10.59 -18.58
N ASN A 155 -6.66 11.15 -18.63
CA ASN A 155 -7.63 11.11 -17.54
C ASN A 155 -8.58 9.90 -17.60
N ASP A 156 -8.45 9.01 -18.60
CA ASP A 156 -9.18 7.75 -18.57
C ASP A 156 -8.72 6.90 -17.38
N VAL A 157 -9.65 6.20 -16.75
CA VAL A 157 -9.38 5.32 -15.62
C VAL A 157 -8.52 4.15 -16.10
N ALA A 158 -7.36 3.98 -15.51
CA ALA A 158 -6.45 2.87 -15.78
C ALA A 158 -6.66 1.70 -14.81
N THR A 159 -7.03 2.02 -13.56
CA THR A 159 -7.21 1.01 -12.51
C THR A 159 -8.16 1.53 -11.43
N ILE A 160 -8.81 0.59 -10.74
CA ILE A 160 -9.63 0.87 -9.55
C ILE A 160 -9.07 0.07 -8.40
N ILE A 161 -8.67 0.75 -7.33
CA ILE A 161 -8.16 0.12 -6.11
C ILE A 161 -9.22 0.23 -5.03
N TYR A 162 -9.72 -0.91 -4.55
CA TYR A 162 -10.63 -0.92 -3.42
C TYR A 162 -9.88 -0.72 -2.12
N THR A 163 -10.28 0.31 -1.37
CA THR A 163 -9.72 0.67 -0.06
C THR A 163 -10.71 0.30 1.04
N SER A 164 -10.21 -0.23 2.15
CA SER A 164 -11.03 -0.43 3.35
C SER A 164 -11.42 0.95 3.90
N GLY A 165 -12.64 1.35 3.62
CA GLY A 165 -13.20 2.60 4.16
C GLY A 165 -13.31 2.53 5.67
N THR A 166 -13.24 3.68 6.32
CA THR A 166 -13.42 3.82 7.77
C THR A 166 -14.87 3.71 8.21
N THR A 167 -15.80 3.68 7.25
CA THR A 167 -17.25 3.77 7.46
C THR A 167 -18.00 2.52 6.96
N GLY A 168 -17.35 1.36 6.90
CA GLY A 168 -17.99 0.08 6.56
C GLY A 168 -17.49 -0.52 5.25
N ARG A 169 -18.16 -0.28 4.13
CA ARG A 169 -17.83 -0.95 2.84
C ARG A 169 -16.62 -0.33 2.15
N SER A 170 -15.83 -1.18 1.49
CA SER A 170 -14.69 -0.75 0.67
C SER A 170 -15.12 0.20 -0.46
N LYS A 171 -14.28 1.19 -0.78
CA LYS A 171 -14.53 2.18 -1.85
C LYS A 171 -13.52 2.00 -2.96
N GLY A 172 -13.98 1.98 -4.20
CA GLY A 172 -13.13 1.86 -5.39
C GLY A 172 -12.51 3.21 -5.79
N ALA A 173 -11.24 3.44 -5.47
CA ALA A 173 -10.51 4.63 -5.90
C ALA A 173 -10.16 4.53 -7.39
N MET A 174 -10.65 5.45 -8.21
CA MET A 174 -10.41 5.50 -9.65
C MET A 174 -9.10 6.24 -9.94
N VAL A 175 -8.09 5.51 -10.39
CA VAL A 175 -6.76 6.01 -10.70
C VAL A 175 -6.60 6.08 -12.22
N SER A 176 -6.25 7.25 -12.74
CA SER A 176 -6.07 7.50 -14.19
C SER A 176 -4.67 7.16 -14.67
N HIS A 177 -4.49 7.07 -15.99
CA HIS A 177 -3.16 6.98 -16.62
C HIS A 177 -2.27 8.16 -16.21
N ARG A 178 -2.82 9.39 -16.13
CA ARG A 178 -2.08 10.59 -15.68
C ARG A 178 -1.55 10.43 -14.26
N ASN A 179 -2.36 9.93 -13.33
CA ASN A 179 -1.94 9.72 -11.94
C ASN A 179 -0.77 8.75 -11.86
N LEU A 180 -0.82 7.63 -12.61
CA LEU A 180 0.27 6.66 -12.66
C LEU A 180 1.55 7.24 -13.28
N ILE A 181 1.42 7.98 -14.39
CA ILE A 181 2.55 8.60 -15.09
C ILE A 181 3.27 9.63 -14.23
N SER A 182 2.52 10.54 -13.57
CA SER A 182 3.11 11.57 -12.73
C SER A 182 3.87 10.95 -11.56
N ASN A 183 3.28 9.95 -10.92
CA ASN A 183 3.86 9.32 -9.75
C ASN A 183 5.15 8.55 -10.11
N VAL A 184 5.13 7.72 -11.16
CA VAL A 184 6.31 6.96 -11.56
C VAL A 184 7.47 7.85 -12.01
N ARG A 185 7.19 8.93 -12.75
CA ARG A 185 8.24 9.88 -13.19
C ARG A 185 8.93 10.54 -12.01
N SER A 186 8.16 10.99 -11.01
CA SER A 186 8.70 11.59 -9.79
C SER A 186 9.53 10.59 -9.00
N LEU A 187 9.04 9.37 -8.80
CA LEU A 187 9.71 8.34 -8.00
C LEU A 187 10.97 7.80 -8.68
N THR A 188 10.92 7.50 -9.98
CA THR A 188 12.08 6.98 -10.73
C THR A 188 13.22 7.96 -10.68
N LYS A 189 12.93 9.27 -10.87
CA LYS A 189 13.93 10.33 -10.76
C LYS A 189 14.44 10.51 -9.35
N LEU A 190 13.56 10.61 -8.35
CA LEU A 190 13.91 10.89 -6.95
C LEU A 190 14.73 9.76 -6.34
N TRP A 191 14.45 8.51 -6.67
CA TRP A 191 15.15 7.33 -6.16
C TRP A 191 16.28 6.86 -7.08
N ALA A 192 16.59 7.64 -8.12
CA ALA A 192 17.65 7.40 -9.10
C ALA A 192 17.61 5.97 -9.67
N PHE A 193 16.41 5.49 -10.08
CA PHE A 193 16.28 4.20 -10.75
C PHE A 193 16.91 4.22 -12.12
N THR A 194 17.67 3.16 -12.44
CA THR A 194 18.34 2.95 -13.72
C THR A 194 18.15 1.52 -14.23
N ASP A 195 18.53 1.29 -15.48
CA ASP A 195 18.53 -0.03 -16.13
C ASP A 195 19.51 -1.05 -15.50
N THR A 196 20.46 -0.57 -14.70
CA THR A 196 21.40 -1.41 -13.96
C THR A 196 20.85 -1.91 -12.62
N ASP A 197 19.69 -1.41 -12.19
CA ASP A 197 19.08 -1.81 -10.93
C ASP A 197 18.48 -3.20 -10.97
N THR A 198 18.50 -3.83 -9.82
CA THR A 198 17.81 -5.10 -9.56
C THR A 198 16.95 -4.95 -8.32
N LEU A 199 15.63 -4.86 -8.53
CA LEU A 199 14.64 -4.72 -7.46
C LEU A 199 14.24 -6.07 -6.89
N ILE A 200 14.41 -6.28 -5.59
CA ILE A 200 13.84 -7.43 -4.89
C ILE A 200 12.36 -7.13 -4.64
N HIS A 201 11.49 -7.83 -5.38
CA HIS A 201 10.06 -7.60 -5.37
C HIS A 201 9.31 -8.73 -4.64
N ALA A 202 9.14 -8.59 -3.32
CA ALA A 202 8.40 -9.53 -2.46
C ALA A 202 7.01 -9.04 -2.06
N LEU A 203 6.61 -7.83 -2.50
CA LEU A 203 5.33 -7.20 -2.18
C LEU A 203 4.17 -7.84 -2.95
N PRO A 204 2.94 -7.86 -2.39
CA PRO A 204 1.74 -8.28 -3.12
C PRO A 204 1.41 -7.28 -4.24
N ILE A 205 0.85 -7.77 -5.35
CA ILE A 205 0.49 -6.96 -6.53
C ILE A 205 -1.00 -6.62 -6.64
N PHE A 206 -1.76 -6.83 -5.58
CA PHE A 206 -3.13 -6.31 -5.48
C PHE A 206 -3.18 -4.96 -4.75
N HIS A 207 -2.04 -4.42 -4.35
CA HIS A 207 -1.92 -3.17 -3.61
C HIS A 207 -0.95 -2.19 -4.28
N VAL A 208 -1.20 -0.89 -4.13
CA VAL A 208 -0.46 0.22 -4.77
C VAL A 208 1.05 0.08 -4.63
N HIS A 209 1.57 -0.31 -3.46
CA HIS A 209 3.02 -0.41 -3.21
C HIS A 209 3.68 -1.43 -4.15
N GLY A 210 3.16 -2.65 -4.22
CA GLY A 210 3.73 -3.69 -5.09
C GLY A 210 3.33 -3.49 -6.56
N LEU A 211 2.03 -3.19 -6.82
CA LEU A 211 1.50 -3.12 -8.17
C LEU A 211 1.99 -1.89 -8.94
N PHE A 212 1.95 -0.71 -8.31
CA PHE A 212 2.32 0.53 -9.00
C PHE A 212 3.76 0.92 -8.67
N VAL A 213 4.08 1.16 -7.40
CA VAL A 213 5.37 1.76 -7.04
C VAL A 213 6.53 0.84 -7.45
N ALA A 214 6.51 -0.42 -7.01
CA ALA A 214 7.59 -1.36 -7.27
C ALA A 214 7.69 -1.72 -8.77
N ASN A 215 6.59 -2.20 -9.38
CA ASN A 215 6.62 -2.60 -10.79
C ASN A 215 6.92 -1.42 -11.71
N HIS A 216 6.27 -0.26 -11.49
CA HIS A 216 6.42 0.84 -12.43
C HIS A 216 7.82 1.44 -12.40
N CYS A 217 8.40 1.65 -11.20
CA CYS A 217 9.78 2.16 -11.10
C CYS A 217 10.76 1.22 -11.81
N ALA A 218 10.64 -0.09 -11.58
CA ALA A 218 11.54 -1.04 -12.25
C ALA A 218 11.31 -1.09 -13.76
N LEU A 219 10.05 -1.24 -14.22
CA LEU A 219 9.75 -1.44 -15.63
C LEU A 219 9.97 -0.20 -16.48
N THR A 220 9.79 1.01 -15.94
CA THR A 220 10.04 2.25 -16.70
C THR A 220 11.51 2.68 -16.71
N ALA A 221 12.32 2.12 -15.81
CA ALA A 221 13.76 2.37 -15.77
C ALA A 221 14.61 1.33 -16.55
N GLY A 222 14.02 0.27 -17.06
CA GLY A 222 14.78 -0.82 -17.69
C GLY A 222 15.42 -1.80 -16.68
N ALA A 223 15.06 -1.70 -15.40
CA ALA A 223 15.62 -2.48 -14.30
C ALA A 223 15.11 -3.92 -14.27
N THR A 224 15.84 -4.80 -13.59
CA THR A 224 15.44 -6.19 -13.34
C THR A 224 14.61 -6.29 -12.06
N MET A 225 13.57 -7.12 -12.05
CA MET A 225 12.85 -7.52 -10.84
C MET A 225 13.18 -8.96 -10.48
N ILE A 226 13.73 -9.21 -9.28
CA ILE A 226 13.72 -10.54 -8.66
C ILE A 226 12.32 -10.77 -8.12
N TRP A 227 11.55 -11.61 -8.79
CA TRP A 227 10.11 -11.77 -8.56
C TRP A 227 9.83 -12.88 -7.57
N LEU A 228 9.64 -12.51 -6.32
CA LEU A 228 9.25 -13.43 -5.25
C LEU A 228 7.72 -13.41 -5.11
N SER A 229 7.09 -14.57 -5.04
CA SER A 229 5.63 -14.69 -4.92
C SER A 229 5.10 -14.03 -3.66
N LYS A 230 5.86 -14.10 -2.56
CA LYS A 230 5.60 -13.48 -1.27
C LYS A 230 6.91 -13.21 -0.53
N PHE A 231 6.82 -12.46 0.57
CA PHE A 231 7.95 -12.28 1.47
C PHE A 231 8.21 -13.58 2.25
N GLU A 232 9.42 -14.09 2.12
CA GLU A 232 9.99 -15.17 2.91
C GLU A 232 11.43 -14.77 3.23
N GLU A 233 11.79 -14.68 4.51
CA GLU A 233 13.05 -14.10 4.98
C GLU A 233 14.27 -14.72 4.28
N ALA A 234 14.33 -16.05 4.23
CA ALA A 234 15.45 -16.78 3.59
C ALA A 234 15.59 -16.46 2.10
N LYS A 235 14.47 -16.42 1.35
CA LYS A 235 14.48 -16.10 -0.08
C LYS A 235 14.89 -14.65 -0.35
N VAL A 236 14.48 -13.74 0.53
CA VAL A 236 14.89 -12.33 0.44
C VAL A 236 16.37 -12.19 0.71
N ILE A 237 16.90 -12.84 1.77
CA ILE A 237 18.33 -12.82 2.11
C ILE A 237 19.17 -13.39 0.93
N ASP A 238 18.76 -14.49 0.32
CA ASP A 238 19.42 -15.02 -0.87
C ASP A 238 19.42 -14.01 -2.04
N ALA A 239 18.33 -13.28 -2.22
CA ALA A 239 18.19 -12.29 -3.28
C ALA A 239 19.04 -11.02 -3.04
N LEU A 240 19.33 -10.67 -1.78
CA LEU A 240 20.09 -9.46 -1.43
C LEU A 240 21.49 -9.45 -2.08
N GLY A 241 22.14 -10.60 -2.20
CA GLY A 241 23.48 -10.71 -2.81
C GLY A 241 23.53 -10.32 -4.30
N SER A 242 22.39 -10.24 -4.98
CA SER A 242 22.28 -9.82 -6.39
C SER A 242 21.32 -8.65 -6.61
N GLY A 243 20.65 -8.17 -5.56
CA GLY A 243 19.76 -7.02 -5.58
C GLY A 243 20.52 -5.71 -5.39
N THR A 244 19.91 -4.61 -5.85
CA THR A 244 20.39 -3.24 -5.58
C THR A 244 19.35 -2.42 -4.84
N VAL A 245 18.07 -2.73 -5.01
CA VAL A 245 16.94 -2.04 -4.38
C VAL A 245 15.99 -3.06 -3.75
N MET A 246 15.46 -2.74 -2.58
CA MET A 246 14.37 -3.49 -1.96
C MET A 246 13.28 -2.54 -1.51
N MET A 247 12.03 -2.87 -1.83
CA MET A 247 10.85 -2.19 -1.29
C MET A 247 10.09 -3.13 -0.36
N GLY A 248 9.73 -2.63 0.82
CA GLY A 248 9.06 -3.42 1.84
C GLY A 248 8.14 -2.60 2.73
N VAL A 249 7.36 -3.32 3.53
CA VAL A 249 6.64 -2.75 4.67
C VAL A 249 7.50 -2.89 5.93
N PRO A 250 7.26 -2.10 7.00
CA PRO A 250 8.07 -2.15 8.21
C PRO A 250 8.30 -3.56 8.77
N THR A 251 7.27 -4.41 8.74
CA THR A 251 7.37 -5.80 9.22
C THR A 251 8.37 -6.67 8.42
N PHE A 252 8.69 -6.33 7.16
CA PHE A 252 9.74 -7.02 6.43
C PHE A 252 11.10 -6.75 7.05
N TYR A 253 11.35 -5.51 7.44
CA TYR A 253 12.61 -5.08 8.04
C TYR A 253 12.80 -5.63 9.46
N THR A 254 11.75 -5.64 10.30
CA THR A 254 11.83 -6.25 11.64
C THR A 254 12.09 -7.75 11.56
N ARG A 255 11.46 -8.46 10.61
CA ARG A 255 11.70 -9.89 10.38
C ARG A 255 13.11 -10.16 9.85
N LEU A 256 13.64 -9.34 8.95
CA LEU A 256 15.02 -9.47 8.48
C LEU A 256 16.02 -9.24 9.62
N LEU A 257 15.79 -8.24 10.47
CA LEU A 257 16.63 -7.97 11.64
C LEU A 257 16.68 -9.15 12.63
N ALA A 258 15.61 -9.94 12.75
CA ALA A 258 15.57 -11.15 13.57
C ALA A 258 16.42 -12.29 13.00
N MET A 259 16.82 -12.25 11.72
CA MET A 259 17.60 -13.29 11.06
C MET A 259 19.10 -13.06 11.26
N THR A 260 19.83 -14.05 11.79
CA THR A 260 21.28 -13.96 11.97
C THR A 260 22.04 -13.85 10.63
N ALA A 261 21.48 -14.42 9.56
CA ALA A 261 22.03 -14.34 8.20
C ALA A 261 21.90 -12.96 7.55
N PHE A 262 21.11 -12.05 8.11
CA PHE A 262 20.97 -10.69 7.61
C PHE A 262 22.14 -9.81 8.12
N THR A 263 23.15 -9.63 7.29
CA THR A 263 24.42 -8.97 7.63
C THR A 263 24.78 -7.89 6.60
N ALA A 264 25.69 -6.99 6.96
CA ALA A 264 26.24 -5.97 6.06
C ALA A 264 26.89 -6.61 4.80
N GLU A 265 27.52 -7.78 4.95
CA GLU A 265 28.14 -8.50 3.82
C GLU A 265 27.11 -8.91 2.76
N VAL A 266 25.96 -9.47 3.19
CA VAL A 266 24.87 -9.88 2.29
C VAL A 266 24.24 -8.66 1.60
N CYS A 267 24.24 -7.50 2.27
CA CYS A 267 23.69 -6.26 1.73
C CYS A 267 24.69 -5.41 0.91
N ARG A 268 25.91 -5.91 0.65
CA ARG A 268 26.98 -5.13 0.01
C ARG A 268 26.60 -4.53 -1.35
N SER A 269 25.80 -5.23 -2.16
CA SER A 269 25.33 -4.76 -3.48
C SER A 269 24.14 -3.82 -3.39
N MET A 270 23.47 -3.77 -2.25
CA MET A 270 22.29 -2.94 -2.06
C MET A 270 22.66 -1.46 -1.99
N ARG A 271 21.89 -0.62 -2.67
CA ARG A 271 22.02 0.84 -2.62
C ARG A 271 20.83 1.51 -1.94
N LEU A 272 19.68 0.84 -1.91
CA LEU A 272 18.44 1.47 -1.45
C LEU A 272 17.46 0.45 -0.83
N PHE A 273 17.03 0.77 0.38
CA PHE A 273 15.91 0.12 1.06
C PHE A 273 14.79 1.15 1.26
N ILE A 274 13.57 0.83 0.81
CA ILE A 274 12.41 1.72 0.88
C ILE A 274 11.33 1.10 1.75
N SER A 275 10.85 1.86 2.74
CA SER A 275 9.75 1.45 3.62
C SER A 275 8.51 2.32 3.42
N GLY A 276 7.35 1.73 3.61
CA GLY A 276 6.09 2.45 3.66
C GLY A 276 4.88 1.53 3.80
N SER A 277 3.69 2.08 3.60
CA SER A 277 2.37 1.46 3.84
C SER A 277 1.98 1.33 5.33
N ALA A 278 2.92 1.48 6.25
CA ALA A 278 2.72 1.58 7.69
C ALA A 278 3.85 2.44 8.30
N PRO A 279 3.69 2.98 9.52
CA PRO A 279 4.76 3.70 10.20
C PRO A 279 5.96 2.79 10.49
N LEU A 280 7.17 3.30 10.26
CA LEU A 280 8.42 2.65 10.66
C LEU A 280 8.85 3.23 12.00
N LEU A 281 9.12 2.37 12.98
CA LEU A 281 9.63 2.81 14.28
C LEU A 281 11.07 3.33 14.13
N ALA A 282 11.40 4.41 14.86
CA ALA A 282 12.75 4.98 14.86
C ALA A 282 13.79 3.95 15.29
N GLU A 283 13.49 3.14 16.31
CA GLU A 283 14.33 2.03 16.77
C GLU A 283 14.63 1.02 15.66
N THR A 284 13.61 0.63 14.87
CA THR A 284 13.80 -0.26 13.72
C THR A 284 14.75 0.36 12.69
N HIS A 285 14.61 1.67 12.44
CA HIS A 285 15.48 2.40 11.52
C HIS A 285 16.93 2.39 12.01
N GLU A 286 17.16 2.70 13.29
CA GLU A 286 18.49 2.74 13.92
C GLU A 286 19.13 1.35 13.99
N SER A 287 18.37 0.34 14.42
CA SER A 287 18.81 -1.06 14.44
C SER A 287 19.19 -1.56 13.06
N PHE A 288 18.45 -1.17 12.02
CA PHE A 288 18.75 -1.52 10.64
C PHE A 288 20.06 -0.86 10.18
N GLU A 289 20.25 0.45 10.44
CA GLU A 289 21.50 1.15 10.12
C GLU A 289 22.70 0.52 10.85
N ALA A 290 22.57 0.24 12.13
CA ALA A 290 23.61 -0.40 12.92
C ALA A 290 23.97 -1.80 12.42
N ARG A 291 22.97 -2.59 11.93
CA ARG A 291 23.16 -3.97 11.46
C ARG A 291 23.81 -4.04 10.09
N VAL A 292 23.39 -3.21 9.12
CA VAL A 292 23.79 -3.36 7.72
C VAL A 292 24.43 -2.12 7.10
N GLY A 293 24.52 -1.01 7.82
CA GLY A 293 25.13 0.25 7.36
C GLY A 293 24.28 1.04 6.36
N HIS A 294 23.00 0.68 6.19
CA HIS A 294 22.07 1.37 5.31
C HIS A 294 20.97 2.07 6.10
N ARG A 295 20.62 3.28 5.70
CA ARG A 295 19.43 3.98 6.18
C ARG A 295 18.23 3.64 5.32
N ILE A 296 17.13 3.23 5.94
CA ILE A 296 15.87 3.00 5.23
C ILE A 296 15.32 4.35 4.74
N LEU A 297 14.86 4.39 3.50
CA LEU A 297 14.15 5.51 2.93
C LEU A 297 12.65 5.33 3.21
N GLU A 298 12.12 6.11 4.12
CA GLU A 298 10.69 6.09 4.45
C GLU A 298 9.92 7.05 3.55
N ARG A 299 8.72 6.66 3.13
CA ARG A 299 7.83 7.43 2.27
C ARG A 299 6.37 7.26 2.67
N TYR A 300 5.52 8.21 2.29
CA TYR A 300 4.09 8.20 2.57
C TYR A 300 3.29 8.27 1.29
N GLY A 301 2.15 7.60 1.30
CA GLY A 301 1.19 7.59 0.22
C GLY A 301 -0.04 6.77 0.55
N MET A 302 -1.03 6.84 -0.35
CA MET A 302 -2.32 6.16 -0.19
C MET A 302 -2.88 5.76 -1.55
N SER A 303 -3.93 4.95 -1.56
CA SER A 303 -4.52 4.45 -2.82
C SER A 303 -5.07 5.58 -3.68
N GLU A 304 -5.57 6.63 -3.04
CA GLU A 304 -6.18 7.79 -3.65
C GLU A 304 -5.17 8.78 -4.29
N ALA A 305 -3.87 8.62 -3.98
CA ALA A 305 -2.87 9.57 -4.48
C ALA A 305 -1.53 8.92 -4.89
N GLY A 306 -1.43 7.59 -4.85
CA GLY A 306 -0.10 6.98 -4.97
C GLY A 306 0.84 7.48 -3.89
N MET A 307 2.10 7.80 -4.25
CA MET A 307 3.05 8.41 -3.30
C MET A 307 2.87 9.92 -3.27
N ILE A 308 2.96 10.46 -2.07
CA ILE A 308 2.77 11.88 -1.74
C ILE A 308 4.08 12.52 -1.31
N THR A 309 4.79 11.87 -0.38
CA THR A 309 6.08 12.34 0.14
C THR A 309 7.12 11.23 0.11
N SER A 310 8.38 11.59 0.16
CA SER A 310 9.51 10.67 0.28
C SER A 310 10.69 11.34 0.96
N ASN A 311 11.40 10.61 1.83
CA ASN A 311 12.75 10.96 2.19
C ASN A 311 13.64 10.98 0.93
N PRO A 312 14.69 11.80 0.87
CA PRO A 312 15.54 11.91 -0.31
C PRO A 312 16.43 10.67 -0.49
N TYR A 313 16.76 10.33 -1.75
CA TYR A 313 17.79 9.34 -2.05
C TYR A 313 19.17 9.89 -1.67
N GLU A 314 19.47 11.09 -2.13
CA GLU A 314 20.66 11.86 -1.74
C GLU A 314 20.31 12.85 -0.62
N GLY A 315 21.08 12.82 0.48
CA GLY A 315 20.86 13.71 1.61
C GLY A 315 20.39 13.03 2.88
N ILE A 316 19.74 13.79 3.76
CA ILE A 316 19.37 13.31 5.10
C ILE A 316 18.04 12.57 5.05
N ARG A 317 18.03 11.31 5.46
CA ARG A 317 16.83 10.53 5.77
C ARG A 317 16.56 10.65 7.26
N LYS A 318 15.53 11.42 7.63
CA LYS A 318 15.19 11.67 9.03
C LYS A 318 14.29 10.53 9.56
N PRO A 319 14.72 9.75 10.57
CA PRO A 319 13.85 8.77 11.21
C PRO A 319 12.57 9.40 11.76
N GLY A 320 11.44 8.69 11.70
CA GLY A 320 10.14 9.20 12.18
C GLY A 320 9.48 10.21 11.23
N THR A 321 10.10 10.55 10.10
CA THR A 321 9.50 11.38 9.07
C THR A 321 9.27 10.59 7.78
N VAL A 322 8.28 11.00 7.03
CA VAL A 322 7.98 10.44 5.70
C VAL A 322 8.58 11.28 4.55
N GLY A 323 9.48 12.19 4.88
CA GLY A 323 10.21 13.02 3.94
C GLY A 323 9.43 14.25 3.47
N LYS A 324 9.79 14.76 2.29
CA LYS A 324 9.23 15.98 1.68
C LYS A 324 8.21 15.64 0.60
N PRO A 325 7.29 16.56 0.25
CA PRO A 325 6.40 16.39 -0.89
C PRO A 325 7.16 16.02 -2.17
N LEU A 326 6.59 15.12 -2.97
CA LEU A 326 7.16 14.77 -4.28
C LEU A 326 7.10 15.97 -5.23
N PRO A 327 7.94 16.03 -6.27
CA PRO A 327 7.78 17.00 -7.34
C PRO A 327 6.34 16.99 -7.88
N ASP A 328 5.80 18.17 -8.17
CA ASP A 328 4.42 18.38 -8.63
C ASP A 328 3.31 18.02 -7.63
N VAL A 329 3.64 17.68 -6.39
CA VAL A 329 2.69 17.50 -5.29
C VAL A 329 2.78 18.67 -4.34
N GLU A 330 1.71 19.44 -4.26
CA GLU A 330 1.51 20.45 -3.25
C GLU A 330 0.95 19.80 -1.99
N LEU A 331 1.46 20.19 -0.81
CA LEU A 331 1.01 19.72 0.49
C LEU A 331 0.85 20.92 1.42
N ARG A 332 -0.27 20.97 2.13
CA ARG A 332 -0.49 21.95 3.21
C ARG A 332 -1.04 21.25 4.45
N LEU A 333 -0.75 21.83 5.60
CA LEU A 333 -1.37 21.48 6.87
C LEU A 333 -2.40 22.54 7.23
N VAL A 334 -3.58 22.09 7.65
CA VAL A 334 -4.70 22.97 7.94
C VAL A 334 -5.27 22.63 9.31
N GLY A 335 -5.49 23.63 10.15
CA GLY A 335 -6.12 23.49 11.46
C GLY A 335 -7.62 23.16 11.37
N ASP A 336 -8.24 22.91 12.52
CA ASP A 336 -9.68 22.66 12.62
C ASP A 336 -10.53 23.90 12.20
N ASP A 337 -9.94 25.08 12.26
CA ASP A 337 -10.52 26.36 11.81
C ASP A 337 -10.44 26.57 10.29
N GLY A 338 -9.72 25.70 9.58
CA GLY A 338 -9.50 25.78 8.14
C GLY A 338 -8.31 26.64 7.72
N GLU A 339 -7.58 27.24 8.67
CA GLU A 339 -6.40 28.05 8.37
C GLU A 339 -5.14 27.20 8.25
N ALA A 340 -4.13 27.73 7.53
CA ALA A 340 -2.87 27.04 7.34
C ALA A 340 -2.06 27.00 8.65
N CYS A 341 -1.57 25.83 9.04
CA CYS A 341 -0.72 25.67 10.21
C CYS A 341 0.70 26.17 9.93
N PRO A 342 1.31 26.93 10.86
CA PRO A 342 2.73 27.23 10.82
C PRO A 342 3.58 25.97 11.02
N PRO A 343 4.88 25.99 10.64
CA PRO A 343 5.83 24.90 10.93
C PRO A 343 5.84 24.54 12.43
N GLY A 344 5.92 23.24 12.73
CA GLY A 344 5.89 22.73 14.10
C GLY A 344 4.48 22.57 14.70
N GLU A 345 3.44 23.02 14.02
CA GLU A 345 2.06 22.75 14.42
C GLU A 345 1.44 21.58 13.68
N LYS A 346 0.60 20.83 14.39
CA LYS A 346 -0.14 19.69 13.84
C LYS A 346 -1.37 20.17 13.09
N GLY A 347 -1.60 19.60 11.90
CA GLY A 347 -2.74 19.93 11.08
C GLY A 347 -3.18 18.79 10.17
N HIS A 348 -4.37 18.92 9.61
CA HIS A 348 -4.91 18.00 8.61
C HIS A 348 -4.11 18.13 7.31
N ILE A 349 -3.61 17.01 6.83
CA ILE A 349 -2.86 16.96 5.58
C ILE A 349 -3.84 17.10 4.41
N GLN A 350 -3.64 18.13 3.61
CA GLN A 350 -4.31 18.32 2.33
C GLN A 350 -3.28 18.37 1.22
N ILE A 351 -3.63 17.74 0.09
CA ILE A 351 -2.72 17.63 -1.07
C ILE A 351 -3.40 18.03 -2.36
N LYS A 352 -2.60 18.51 -3.30
CA LYS A 352 -3.01 18.82 -4.66
C LYS A 352 -1.91 18.43 -5.64
N GLY A 353 -2.28 17.79 -6.74
CA GLY A 353 -1.28 17.36 -7.72
C GLY A 353 -1.84 16.41 -8.78
N PRO A 354 -1.06 16.15 -9.82
CA PRO A 354 -1.47 15.24 -10.91
C PRO A 354 -1.53 13.77 -10.49
N ASN A 355 -1.04 13.43 -9.32
CA ASN A 355 -1.09 12.09 -8.71
C ASN A 355 -2.42 11.79 -8.01
N VAL A 356 -3.22 12.81 -7.68
CA VAL A 356 -4.49 12.65 -6.96
C VAL A 356 -5.55 12.01 -7.86
N PHE A 357 -6.23 11.00 -7.36
CA PHE A 357 -7.21 10.19 -8.06
C PHE A 357 -8.41 10.99 -8.61
N LEU A 358 -9.21 10.37 -9.47
CA LEU A 358 -10.38 11.00 -10.07
C LEU A 358 -11.59 11.05 -9.12
N GLY A 359 -11.59 10.22 -8.07
CA GLY A 359 -12.69 10.07 -7.14
C GLY A 359 -13.05 8.61 -6.90
N TYR A 360 -14.10 8.37 -6.11
CA TYR A 360 -14.59 7.03 -5.80
C TYR A 360 -15.65 6.56 -6.80
N LEU A 361 -15.50 5.32 -7.27
CA LEU A 361 -16.45 4.67 -8.17
C LEU A 361 -17.86 4.70 -7.55
N ASN A 362 -18.86 5.10 -8.32
CA ASN A 362 -20.29 5.17 -7.93
C ASN A 362 -20.60 6.04 -6.68
N LEU A 363 -19.62 6.83 -6.18
CA LEU A 363 -19.77 7.62 -4.96
C LEU A 363 -19.40 9.11 -5.19
N PRO A 364 -20.12 9.85 -6.06
CA PRO A 364 -19.79 11.24 -6.38
C PRO A 364 -19.94 12.18 -5.19
N ASP A 365 -20.93 11.97 -4.32
CA ASP A 365 -21.12 12.80 -3.12
C ASP A 365 -19.99 12.60 -2.13
N LYS A 366 -19.55 11.34 -1.93
CA LYS A 366 -18.40 11.05 -1.08
C LYS A 366 -17.12 11.65 -1.65
N THR A 367 -16.95 11.59 -2.96
CA THR A 367 -15.82 12.23 -3.63
C THR A 367 -15.79 13.72 -3.35
N ARG A 368 -16.93 14.44 -3.51
CA ARG A 368 -17.02 15.88 -3.22
C ARG A 368 -16.68 16.22 -1.77
N GLN A 369 -17.07 15.38 -0.81
CA GLN A 369 -16.76 15.59 0.61
C GLN A 369 -15.27 15.51 0.93
N GLU A 370 -14.52 14.72 0.17
CA GLU A 370 -13.07 14.55 0.37
C GLU A 370 -12.23 15.66 -0.29
N PHE A 371 -12.85 16.55 -1.05
CA PHE A 371 -12.17 17.70 -1.64
C PHE A 371 -12.66 19.01 -1.00
N THR A 372 -11.78 19.99 -0.97
CA THR A 372 -12.15 21.37 -0.64
C THR A 372 -12.70 22.09 -1.88
N GLU A 373 -13.34 23.23 -1.71
CA GLU A 373 -13.85 24.05 -2.82
C GLU A 373 -12.73 24.53 -3.77
N ASP A 374 -11.52 24.76 -3.24
CA ASP A 374 -10.32 25.14 -4.00
C ASP A 374 -9.53 23.93 -4.55
N GLY A 375 -10.10 22.72 -4.46
CA GLY A 375 -9.63 21.52 -5.14
C GLY A 375 -8.50 20.76 -4.43
N TRP A 376 -8.30 20.94 -3.14
CA TRP A 376 -7.38 20.12 -2.33
C TRP A 376 -8.06 18.84 -1.86
N PHE A 377 -7.36 17.74 -1.98
CA PHE A 377 -7.80 16.45 -1.46
C PHE A 377 -7.44 16.33 0.03
N LYS A 378 -8.42 16.01 0.85
CA LYS A 378 -8.28 15.78 2.30
C LYS A 378 -7.85 14.34 2.52
N THR A 379 -6.62 14.10 2.93
CA THR A 379 -6.09 12.73 3.09
C THR A 379 -6.74 11.98 4.26
N GLY A 380 -7.28 12.71 5.22
CA GLY A 380 -7.78 12.18 6.50
C GLY A 380 -6.65 11.84 7.47
N ASP A 381 -5.40 12.14 7.12
CA ASP A 381 -4.24 12.00 8.00
C ASP A 381 -3.89 13.37 8.62
N ILE A 382 -3.32 13.32 9.82
CA ILE A 382 -2.81 14.49 10.55
C ILE A 382 -1.30 14.41 10.53
N GLY A 383 -0.64 15.52 10.25
CA GLY A 383 0.81 15.62 10.17
C GLY A 383 1.35 16.88 10.81
N GLU A 384 2.65 16.96 10.82
CA GLU A 384 3.46 18.09 11.25
C GLU A 384 4.56 18.32 10.22
N LEU A 385 4.89 19.59 9.94
CA LEU A 385 6.03 19.99 9.10
C LEU A 385 7.12 20.58 10.00
N ASP A 386 8.33 20.07 9.86
CA ASP A 386 9.48 20.72 10.50
C ASP A 386 10.02 21.91 9.69
N ASP A 387 10.97 22.66 10.25
CA ASP A 387 11.58 23.83 9.59
C ASP A 387 12.26 23.48 8.26
N ASP A 388 12.70 22.23 8.08
CA ASP A 388 13.31 21.71 6.86
C ASP A 388 12.28 21.16 5.87
N GLN A 389 10.98 21.30 6.13
CA GLN A 389 9.85 20.81 5.34
C GLN A 389 9.74 19.28 5.28
N TYR A 390 10.23 18.56 6.28
CA TYR A 390 9.93 17.14 6.43
C TYR A 390 8.57 16.95 7.08
N VAL A 391 7.80 16.05 6.53
CA VAL A 391 6.48 15.67 7.03
C VAL A 391 6.61 14.51 8.01
N SER A 392 6.02 14.64 9.18
CA SER A 392 5.77 13.55 10.13
C SER A 392 4.29 13.24 10.17
N ILE A 393 3.91 11.96 10.14
CA ILE A 393 2.52 11.52 10.26
C ILE A 393 2.23 11.32 11.75
N VAL A 394 1.35 12.12 12.30
CA VAL A 394 0.96 12.09 13.72
C VAL A 394 -0.17 11.10 13.98
N GLY A 395 -1.04 10.90 12.99
CA GLY A 395 -2.17 9.97 13.12
C GLY A 395 -3.22 10.15 12.04
N ARG A 396 -4.38 9.53 12.26
CA ARG A 396 -5.56 9.72 11.41
C ARG A 396 -6.62 10.52 12.16
N SER A 397 -7.28 11.43 11.48
CA SER A 397 -8.36 12.23 12.04
C SER A 397 -9.45 11.38 12.71
N LYS A 398 -9.79 10.25 12.10
CA LYS A 398 -10.78 9.28 12.62
C LYS A 398 -10.31 8.46 13.83
N ASP A 399 -9.01 8.37 14.05
CA ASP A 399 -8.40 7.68 15.19
C ASP A 399 -8.02 8.66 16.30
N LEU A 400 -8.23 9.97 16.08
CA LEU A 400 -8.08 10.99 17.09
C LEU A 400 -9.05 10.69 18.25
N ILE A 401 -8.55 10.70 19.45
CA ILE A 401 -9.33 10.47 20.66
C ILE A 401 -9.71 11.83 21.25
N ILE A 402 -10.99 12.05 21.45
CA ILE A 402 -11.48 13.30 22.05
C ILE A 402 -11.85 13.00 23.51
N THR A 403 -10.96 13.33 24.43
CA THR A 403 -11.14 13.07 25.85
C THR A 403 -11.19 14.36 26.66
N GLY A 404 -12.30 14.61 27.34
CA GLY A 404 -12.49 15.83 28.14
C GLY A 404 -12.31 17.13 27.36
N GLY A 405 -12.64 17.12 26.04
CA GLY A 405 -12.45 18.25 25.14
C GLY A 405 -11.02 18.44 24.59
N TYR A 406 -10.11 17.53 24.90
CA TYR A 406 -8.74 17.58 24.38
C TYR A 406 -8.56 16.59 23.24
N ASN A 407 -7.86 17.01 22.20
CA ASN A 407 -7.42 16.13 21.11
C ASN A 407 -6.21 15.33 21.54
N VAL A 408 -6.34 14.01 21.55
CA VAL A 408 -5.25 13.05 21.88
C VAL A 408 -4.91 12.26 20.64
N TYR A 409 -3.66 12.33 20.24
CA TYR A 409 -3.12 11.64 19.07
C TYR A 409 -2.56 10.28 19.48
N PRO A 410 -3.17 9.15 19.08
CA PRO A 410 -2.75 7.82 19.49
C PRO A 410 -1.26 7.55 19.26
N LYS A 411 -0.72 7.99 18.14
CA LYS A 411 0.68 7.73 17.78
C LYS A 411 1.68 8.36 18.75
N GLU A 412 1.34 9.51 19.31
CA GLU A 412 2.19 10.18 20.32
C GLU A 412 2.34 9.29 21.56
N ILE A 413 1.27 8.64 21.99
CA ILE A 413 1.27 7.75 23.15
C ILE A 413 1.91 6.41 22.81
N GLU A 414 1.58 5.84 21.66
CA GLU A 414 2.20 4.62 21.15
C GLU A 414 3.73 4.74 21.10
N THR A 415 4.25 5.87 20.64
CA THR A 415 5.70 6.10 20.60
C THR A 415 6.33 6.01 22.00
N VAL A 416 5.68 6.58 23.03
CA VAL A 416 6.17 6.53 24.40
C VAL A 416 6.06 5.14 25.01
N ILE A 417 5.00 4.39 24.69
CA ILE A 417 4.79 3.01 25.15
C ILE A 417 5.80 2.06 24.47
N ASP A 418 6.03 2.22 23.17
CA ASP A 418 6.90 1.36 22.37
C ASP A 418 8.41 1.53 22.74
N GLU A 419 8.79 2.59 23.49
CA GLU A 419 10.15 2.75 24.04
C GLU A 419 10.45 1.86 25.26
N ASP A 420 9.44 1.19 25.83
CA ASP A 420 9.68 0.25 26.93
C ASP A 420 10.18 -1.10 26.40
N GLU A 421 11.33 -1.55 26.84
CA GLU A 421 12.00 -2.79 26.39
C GLU A 421 11.12 -4.06 26.53
N ARG A 422 10.07 -4.01 27.35
CA ARG A 422 9.11 -5.10 27.53
C ARG A 422 8.03 -5.13 26.46
N VAL A 423 7.87 -4.06 25.69
CA VAL A 423 6.81 -3.90 24.69
C VAL A 423 7.37 -4.16 23.30
N VAL A 424 6.74 -5.08 22.55
CA VAL A 424 7.05 -5.32 21.14
C VAL A 424 6.36 -4.29 20.25
N GLU A 425 5.12 -3.98 20.56
CA GLU A 425 4.30 -3.00 19.83
C GLU A 425 3.06 -2.62 20.65
N SER A 426 2.50 -1.46 20.34
CA SER A 426 1.29 -0.97 20.96
C SER A 426 0.28 -0.40 19.97
N ALA A 427 -0.97 -0.31 20.40
CA ALA A 427 -2.03 0.40 19.69
C ALA A 427 -2.88 1.16 20.71
N VAL A 428 -3.02 2.47 20.52
CA VAL A 428 -3.83 3.35 21.36
C VAL A 428 -5.11 3.76 20.62
N PHE A 429 -6.23 3.69 21.31
CA PHE A 429 -7.56 3.97 20.76
C PHE A 429 -8.50 4.51 21.85
N GLY A 430 -9.56 5.20 21.42
CA GLY A 430 -10.61 5.71 22.31
C GLY A 430 -11.70 4.69 22.52
N ILE A 431 -12.17 4.55 23.76
CA ILE A 431 -13.40 3.83 24.12
C ILE A 431 -14.40 4.85 24.68
N ALA A 432 -15.69 4.71 24.35
CA ALA A 432 -16.70 5.62 24.84
C ALA A 432 -16.72 5.67 26.37
N ASP A 433 -16.63 6.88 26.93
CA ASP A 433 -16.58 7.16 28.36
C ASP A 433 -17.65 8.19 28.71
N PRO A 434 -18.54 7.94 29.70
CA PRO A 434 -19.65 8.85 29.99
C PRO A 434 -19.22 10.21 30.54
N ASP A 435 -18.04 10.32 31.17
CA ASP A 435 -17.58 11.58 31.78
C ASP A 435 -16.67 12.38 30.84
N PHE A 436 -15.90 11.70 30.00
CA PHE A 436 -14.85 12.32 29.16
C PHE A 436 -15.17 12.30 27.66
N GLY A 437 -16.29 11.67 27.25
CA GLY A 437 -16.61 11.38 25.84
C GLY A 437 -15.87 10.14 25.37
N GLU A 438 -14.54 10.12 25.41
CA GLU A 438 -13.70 8.95 25.16
C GLU A 438 -12.64 8.79 26.26
N ALA A 439 -12.38 7.54 26.66
CA ALA A 439 -11.24 7.15 27.48
C ALA A 439 -10.08 6.71 26.59
N VAL A 440 -8.90 7.23 26.83
CA VAL A 440 -7.68 6.73 26.20
C VAL A 440 -7.40 5.32 26.70
N THR A 441 -7.30 4.36 25.79
CA THR A 441 -7.07 2.94 26.08
C THR A 441 -5.92 2.44 25.19
N ALA A 442 -5.10 1.51 25.71
CA ALA A 442 -4.02 0.91 24.96
C ALA A 442 -4.13 -0.62 24.92
N ALA A 443 -3.74 -1.22 23.80
CA ALA A 443 -3.41 -2.64 23.71
C ALA A 443 -1.91 -2.77 23.46
N VAL A 444 -1.24 -3.68 24.19
CA VAL A 444 0.20 -3.90 24.10
C VAL A 444 0.52 -5.37 23.85
N VAL A 445 1.48 -5.63 22.99
CA VAL A 445 2.09 -6.95 22.81
C VAL A 445 3.42 -6.94 23.55
N LEU A 446 3.61 -7.89 24.45
CA LEU A 446 4.81 -7.95 25.26
C LEU A 446 5.85 -8.92 24.69
N VAL A 447 7.11 -8.69 25.03
CA VAL A 447 8.19 -9.64 24.81
C VAL A 447 7.91 -10.92 25.60
N ASP A 448 8.21 -12.07 25.02
CA ASP A 448 7.99 -13.39 25.66
C ASP A 448 8.63 -13.46 27.04
N GLY A 449 7.83 -13.80 28.06
CA GLY A 449 8.26 -13.92 29.45
C GLY A 449 8.38 -12.59 30.20
N ALA A 450 8.04 -11.45 29.59
CA ALA A 450 8.03 -10.16 30.28
C ALA A 450 6.96 -10.12 31.37
N VAL A 451 7.34 -9.63 32.54
CA VAL A 451 6.41 -9.36 33.65
C VAL A 451 5.86 -7.96 33.47
N PHE A 452 4.55 -7.85 33.41
CA PHE A 452 3.85 -6.58 33.19
C PHE A 452 2.93 -6.25 34.37
N ASP A 453 3.24 -5.13 35.03
CA ASP A 453 2.37 -4.52 36.04
C ASP A 453 1.75 -3.25 35.43
N GLN A 454 0.47 -3.32 35.09
CA GLN A 454 -0.26 -2.21 34.49
C GLN A 454 -0.23 -0.95 35.36
N GLY A 455 -0.35 -1.08 36.70
CA GLY A 455 -0.36 0.05 37.60
C GLY A 455 0.98 0.81 37.60
N ALA A 456 2.07 0.06 37.74
CA ALA A 456 3.43 0.62 37.68
C ALA A 456 3.72 1.25 36.31
N PHE A 457 3.26 0.61 35.23
CA PHE A 457 3.44 1.13 33.86
C PHE A 457 2.70 2.45 33.66
N ILE A 458 1.44 2.55 34.07
CA ILE A 458 0.66 3.81 34.01
C ILE A 458 1.33 4.92 34.85
N VAL A 459 1.90 4.61 36.00
CA VAL A 459 2.65 5.59 36.80
C VAL A 459 3.85 6.12 36.02
N GLY A 460 4.62 5.27 35.36
CA GLY A 460 5.75 5.68 34.52
C GLY A 460 5.31 6.57 33.33
N LEU A 461 4.18 6.25 32.71
CA LEU A 461 3.62 7.08 31.63
C LEU A 461 3.19 8.47 32.11
N LYS A 462 2.70 8.62 33.37
CA LYS A 462 2.35 9.93 33.94
C LYS A 462 3.53 10.86 34.14
N GLU A 463 4.75 10.34 34.23
CA GLU A 463 5.97 11.15 34.31
C GLU A 463 6.38 11.72 32.95
N ARG A 464 5.87 11.13 31.86
CA ARG A 464 6.27 11.44 30.48
C ARG A 464 5.16 12.09 29.64
N LEU A 465 3.91 11.86 30.00
CA LEU A 465 2.75 12.31 29.27
C LEU A 465 1.85 13.19 30.16
N ALA A 466 1.22 14.18 29.54
CA ALA A 466 0.16 14.93 30.20
C ALA A 466 -0.97 13.98 30.67
N SER A 467 -1.57 14.26 31.82
CA SER A 467 -2.51 13.33 32.48
C SER A 467 -3.68 12.91 31.62
N TYR A 468 -4.18 13.77 30.75
CA TYR A 468 -5.28 13.46 29.82
C TYR A 468 -4.89 12.55 28.66
N LYS A 469 -3.59 12.40 28.38
CA LYS A 469 -3.05 11.49 27.36
C LYS A 469 -2.75 10.09 27.90
N VAL A 470 -2.63 9.94 29.22
CA VAL A 470 -2.26 8.65 29.82
C VAL A 470 -3.43 7.68 29.66
N PRO A 471 -3.18 6.47 29.12
CA PRO A 471 -4.21 5.44 29.03
C PRO A 471 -4.82 5.14 30.38
N LYS A 472 -6.16 5.11 30.47
CA LYS A 472 -6.88 4.67 31.66
C LYS A 472 -6.74 3.16 31.88
N GLU A 473 -6.69 2.42 30.78
CA GLU A 473 -6.52 0.97 30.76
C GLU A 473 -5.49 0.55 29.71
N ILE A 474 -4.72 -0.50 30.03
CA ILE A 474 -3.75 -1.12 29.13
C ILE A 474 -4.02 -2.62 29.08
N HIS A 475 -4.39 -3.14 27.94
CA HIS A 475 -4.70 -4.56 27.72
C HIS A 475 -3.51 -5.27 27.10
N VAL A 476 -3.01 -6.32 27.74
CA VAL A 476 -1.99 -7.20 27.15
C VAL A 476 -2.69 -8.17 26.18
N VAL A 477 -2.25 -8.18 24.94
CA VAL A 477 -2.80 -9.03 23.88
C VAL A 477 -1.69 -9.88 23.25
N PRO A 478 -2.00 -11.09 22.75
CA PRO A 478 -1.00 -11.93 22.11
C PRO A 478 -0.51 -11.38 20.76
N ALA A 479 -1.36 -10.62 20.08
CA ALA A 479 -1.02 -9.92 18.82
C ALA A 479 -2.03 -8.80 18.55
N LEU A 480 -1.62 -7.73 17.88
CA LEU A 480 -2.52 -6.70 17.39
C LEU A 480 -3.25 -7.18 16.12
N PRO A 481 -4.59 -6.97 16.01
CA PRO A 481 -5.33 -7.34 14.81
C PRO A 481 -4.86 -6.48 13.62
N ARG A 482 -4.55 -7.16 12.51
CA ARG A 482 -4.03 -6.50 11.29
C ARG A 482 -4.85 -6.87 10.07
N ASN A 483 -4.94 -5.93 9.15
CA ASN A 483 -5.46 -6.24 7.83
C ASN A 483 -4.41 -6.96 6.96
N ALA A 484 -4.79 -7.36 5.75
CA ALA A 484 -3.90 -8.04 4.80
C ALA A 484 -2.64 -7.24 4.41
N MET A 485 -2.62 -5.94 4.70
CA MET A 485 -1.48 -5.04 4.48
C MET A 485 -0.60 -4.84 5.71
N GLY A 486 -0.85 -5.59 6.79
CA GLY A 486 -0.13 -5.45 8.04
C GLY A 486 -0.50 -4.22 8.87
N LYS A 487 -1.53 -3.43 8.47
CA LYS A 487 -2.00 -2.27 9.25
C LYS A 487 -2.85 -2.72 10.42
N VAL A 488 -2.57 -2.18 11.62
CA VAL A 488 -3.37 -2.42 12.82
C VAL A 488 -4.80 -1.92 12.62
N GLN A 489 -5.77 -2.78 12.96
CA GLN A 489 -7.20 -2.49 12.86
C GLN A 489 -7.74 -2.01 14.22
N LYS A 490 -7.54 -0.72 14.54
CA LYS A 490 -7.98 -0.12 15.79
C LYS A 490 -9.50 -0.20 16.01
N SER A 491 -10.29 -0.26 14.96
CA SER A 491 -11.74 -0.47 15.07
C SER A 491 -12.08 -1.80 15.73
N LEU A 492 -11.38 -2.89 15.37
CA LEU A 492 -11.59 -4.20 16.00
C LEU A 492 -11.19 -4.19 17.48
N LEU A 493 -10.13 -3.45 17.84
CA LEU A 493 -9.75 -3.27 19.24
C LEU A 493 -10.83 -2.52 20.02
N ARG A 494 -11.36 -1.41 19.47
CA ARG A 494 -12.48 -0.67 20.06
C ARG A 494 -13.68 -1.59 20.31
N ASP A 495 -14.12 -2.31 19.27
CA ASP A 495 -15.28 -3.21 19.36
C ASP A 495 -15.08 -4.30 20.41
N THR A 496 -13.86 -4.87 20.49
CA THR A 496 -13.51 -5.94 21.44
C THR A 496 -13.56 -5.45 22.89
N PHE A 497 -12.95 -4.31 23.17
CA PHE A 497 -12.80 -3.82 24.54
C PHE A 497 -14.00 -3.02 25.03
N GLN A 498 -14.74 -2.35 24.13
CA GLN A 498 -16.00 -1.69 24.50
C GLN A 498 -17.10 -2.69 24.91
N SER A 499 -17.14 -3.87 24.28
CA SER A 499 -18.07 -4.94 24.62
C SER A 499 -17.77 -5.58 26.00
N SER A 500 -16.47 -5.68 26.35
CA SER A 500 -16.05 -6.25 27.64
C SER A 500 -16.35 -5.34 28.85
N GLU A 501 -16.31 -4.01 28.66
CA GLU A 501 -16.69 -3.08 29.72
C GLU A 501 -18.21 -3.10 30.03
N GLN A 502 -19.05 -3.34 29.04
CA GLN A 502 -20.49 -3.44 29.23
C GLN A 502 -20.89 -4.71 30.01
N VAL A 503 -20.15 -5.81 29.85
CA VAL A 503 -20.38 -7.07 30.57
C VAL A 503 -19.91 -6.99 32.03
N ASN A 504 -18.86 -6.22 32.34
CA ASN A 504 -18.32 -6.06 33.69
C ASN A 504 -19.10 -5.03 34.55
N LYS A 505 -20.03 -4.29 33.98
CA LYS A 505 -20.90 -3.29 34.67
C LYS A 505 -22.33 -3.81 34.94
N LEU A 506 -22.63 -5.06 34.57
CA LEU A 506 -23.87 -5.80 34.90
C LEU A 506 -23.61 -6.83 36.02
#